data_820e489209734cb8ea42b5ce65882403
#
_entry.id   820e489209734cb8ea42b5ce65882403
#
_cell.length_a   1.000
_cell.length_b   1.000
_cell.length_c   1.000
_cell.angle_alpha   90.00
_cell.angle_beta   90.00
_cell.angle_gamma   90.00
#
_symmetry.space_group_name_H-M   'P 1'
#
loop_
_entity.id
_entity.type
_entity.pdbx_description
1 polymer ?
#
loop_
_entity_poly.entity_id
_entity_poly.type
_entity_poly.pdbx_seq_one_letter_code
_entity_poly.pdbx_strand_id
1 'polypeptide(L)'
;MGKHVTSATQVNVPRSALTPALYRVVSRREETSDVVTLWLTSLDDERLSFRSGQFNMLSAFGVGEVAISISGSPCDTGPLRHTVRDVGAVSHALCVSQVGDVVGVRGPFGTDWGVTGCATTLDTVIIAGGIGLAPLRGAVEELAEARGSVAGRVFVLVGAREPSQLVFNDDMAKWREQGVSVLTTVDRSAPGWNGRVGLVTTLLDSAGFDPQHCRVLICGPEIMMRFTARALNDMGVDSSSIWVSLERNMQCGLGWCGHCQLGPLLLCRDGPVVGYPQASVRMNERER
;
A
#
# COMPACT_ATOMS: atom_id res chain seq x y z
N MET A 1 -10.14 -60.60 1.94
CA MET A 1 -9.18 -60.02 0.98
C MET A 1 -9.36 -58.50 1.00
N GLY A 2 -8.67 -57.80 1.85
CA GLY A 2 -8.72 -56.34 1.95
C GLY A 2 -7.71 -55.73 0.99
N LYS A 3 -8.18 -54.86 0.09
CA LYS A 3 -7.31 -54.07 -0.80
C LYS A 3 -6.74 -52.90 -0.02
N HIS A 4 -5.45 -52.91 0.24
CA HIS A 4 -4.70 -51.72 0.70
C HIS A 4 -4.73 -50.69 -0.43
N VAL A 5 -5.39 -49.56 -0.16
CA VAL A 5 -5.25 -48.33 -0.96
C VAL A 5 -3.95 -47.68 -0.50
N THR A 6 -2.91 -47.76 -1.33
CA THR A 6 -1.66 -47.03 -1.12
C THR A 6 -1.95 -45.54 -1.23
N SER A 7 -1.74 -44.82 -0.11
CA SER A 7 -1.71 -43.37 -0.07
C SER A 7 -0.62 -42.88 -1.02
N ALA A 8 -1.00 -42.11 -2.03
CA ALA A 8 -0.05 -41.44 -2.90
C ALA A 8 0.72 -40.40 -2.06
N THR A 9 2.02 -40.63 -1.93
CA THR A 9 2.93 -39.67 -1.32
C THR A 9 2.90 -38.40 -2.17
N GLN A 10 2.35 -37.32 -1.63
CA GLN A 10 2.43 -36.00 -2.28
C GLN A 10 3.91 -35.60 -2.36
N VAL A 11 4.43 -35.57 -3.57
CA VAL A 11 5.75 -35.01 -3.84
C VAL A 11 5.64 -33.51 -3.68
N ASN A 12 6.19 -32.95 -2.62
CA ASN A 12 6.25 -31.51 -2.38
C ASN A 12 7.26 -30.91 -3.37
N VAL A 13 6.81 -30.50 -4.54
CA VAL A 13 7.62 -29.77 -5.52
C VAL A 13 7.66 -28.31 -5.08
N PRO A 14 8.85 -27.73 -4.81
CA PRO A 14 8.96 -26.31 -4.47
C PRO A 14 8.29 -25.46 -5.56
N ARG A 15 7.36 -24.57 -5.19
CA ARG A 15 6.74 -23.65 -6.13
C ARG A 15 7.80 -22.77 -6.78
N SER A 16 7.77 -22.68 -8.09
CA SER A 16 8.54 -21.67 -8.82
C SER A 16 8.09 -20.27 -8.38
N ALA A 17 9.01 -19.33 -8.23
CA ALA A 17 8.69 -17.94 -7.94
C ALA A 17 7.79 -17.27 -9.01
N LEU A 18 7.62 -17.92 -10.15
CA LEU A 18 6.70 -17.50 -11.23
C LEU A 18 5.34 -18.19 -11.17
N THR A 19 5.15 -19.17 -10.29
CA THR A 19 3.87 -19.89 -10.17
C THR A 19 3.04 -19.26 -9.06
N PRO A 20 1.84 -18.72 -9.37
CA PRO A 20 0.99 -18.13 -8.34
C PRO A 20 0.44 -19.20 -7.38
N ALA A 21 0.39 -18.86 -6.10
CA ALA A 21 -0.40 -19.57 -5.12
C ALA A 21 -1.89 -19.23 -5.33
N LEU A 22 -2.78 -20.20 -5.05
CA LEU A 22 -4.21 -19.99 -5.20
C LEU A 22 -4.81 -19.42 -3.93
N TYR A 23 -5.55 -18.34 -4.07
CA TYR A 23 -6.26 -17.68 -2.97
C TYR A 23 -7.72 -17.53 -3.31
N ARG A 24 -8.58 -17.75 -2.31
CA ARG A 24 -10.02 -17.52 -2.41
C ARG A 24 -10.40 -16.15 -1.89
N VAL A 25 -11.23 -15.43 -2.61
CA VAL A 25 -11.90 -14.22 -2.14
C VAL A 25 -12.90 -14.63 -1.05
N VAL A 26 -12.65 -14.24 0.19
CA VAL A 26 -13.53 -14.55 1.34
C VAL A 26 -14.38 -13.37 1.76
N SER A 27 -14.00 -12.17 1.38
CA SER A 27 -14.77 -10.94 1.57
C SER A 27 -14.35 -9.90 0.54
N ARG A 28 -15.26 -8.97 0.25
CA ARG A 28 -15.01 -7.79 -0.58
C ARG A 28 -15.74 -6.58 -0.02
N ARG A 29 -15.19 -5.41 -0.21
CA ARG A 29 -15.80 -4.13 0.14
C ARG A 29 -15.57 -3.10 -0.96
N GLU A 30 -16.60 -2.42 -1.38
CA GLU A 30 -16.48 -1.25 -2.24
C GLU A 30 -16.04 -0.06 -1.38
N GLU A 31 -14.87 0.47 -1.66
CA GLU A 31 -14.35 1.67 -0.98
C GLU A 31 -14.88 2.92 -1.66
N THR A 32 -14.91 2.91 -2.99
CA THR A 32 -15.47 3.95 -3.88
C THR A 32 -16.11 3.27 -5.09
N SER A 33 -16.65 4.05 -6.03
CA SER A 33 -17.25 3.51 -7.26
C SER A 33 -16.26 2.76 -8.16
N ASP A 34 -14.95 3.00 -8.01
CA ASP A 34 -13.87 2.43 -8.82
C ASP A 34 -12.79 1.71 -8.00
N VAL A 35 -12.97 1.58 -6.67
CA VAL A 35 -12.00 0.94 -5.77
C VAL A 35 -12.66 -0.12 -4.90
N VAL A 36 -12.07 -1.31 -4.89
CA VAL A 36 -12.54 -2.45 -4.10
C VAL A 36 -11.40 -3.00 -3.24
N THR A 37 -11.69 -3.30 -1.98
CA THR A 37 -10.83 -4.09 -1.10
C THR A 37 -11.25 -5.55 -1.13
N LEU A 38 -10.29 -6.45 -1.37
CA LEU A 38 -10.45 -7.90 -1.36
C LEU A 38 -9.73 -8.51 -0.16
N TRP A 39 -10.39 -9.45 0.51
CA TRP A 39 -9.81 -10.31 1.54
C TRP A 39 -9.61 -11.69 0.95
N LEU A 40 -8.37 -12.17 0.98
CA LEU A 40 -7.91 -13.36 0.29
C LEU A 40 -7.35 -14.38 1.28
N THR A 41 -7.85 -15.63 1.23
CA THR A 41 -7.31 -16.74 2.03
C THR A 41 -6.66 -17.77 1.12
N SER A 42 -5.45 -18.20 1.47
CA SER A 42 -4.72 -19.26 0.76
C SER A 42 -5.53 -20.55 0.74
N LEU A 43 -5.54 -21.24 -0.39
CA LEU A 43 -6.14 -22.58 -0.51
C LEU A 43 -5.25 -23.68 0.05
N ASP A 44 -3.98 -23.39 0.32
CA ASP A 44 -3.02 -24.33 0.90
C ASP A 44 -2.80 -24.06 2.41
N ASP A 45 -3.63 -23.23 3.03
CA ASP A 45 -3.52 -22.78 4.42
C ASP A 45 -2.15 -22.14 4.78
N GLU A 46 -1.33 -21.81 3.79
CA GLU A 46 -0.06 -21.12 3.98
C GLU A 46 -0.29 -19.62 4.17
N ARG A 47 0.18 -19.11 5.30
CA ARG A 47 0.14 -17.66 5.55
C ARG A 47 1.30 -16.97 4.86
N LEU A 48 1.00 -15.96 4.07
CA LEU A 48 2.01 -15.09 3.47
C LEU A 48 2.55 -14.14 4.55
N SER A 49 3.86 -14.24 4.85
CA SER A 49 4.56 -13.26 5.69
C SER A 49 5.03 -12.10 4.83
N PHE A 50 4.71 -10.88 5.23
CA PHE A 50 5.06 -9.65 4.52
C PHE A 50 5.36 -8.51 5.48
N ARG A 51 5.84 -7.38 4.95
CA ARG A 51 6.01 -6.10 5.66
C ARG A 51 5.20 -5.00 4.97
N SER A 52 4.76 -4.00 5.74
CA SER A 52 4.00 -2.87 5.20
C SER A 52 4.80 -2.11 4.14
N GLY A 53 4.20 -1.90 2.97
CA GLY A 53 4.83 -1.28 1.80
C GLY A 53 5.13 -2.25 0.67
N GLN A 54 5.20 -3.55 0.95
CA GLN A 54 5.37 -4.59 -0.06
C GLN A 54 4.10 -4.79 -0.90
N PHE A 55 4.26 -5.45 -2.04
CA PHE A 55 3.18 -5.75 -2.98
C PHE A 55 3.19 -7.23 -3.39
N ASN A 56 2.10 -7.67 -3.97
CA ASN A 56 2.00 -8.95 -4.66
C ASN A 56 1.64 -8.75 -6.13
N MET A 57 2.02 -9.72 -6.95
CA MET A 57 1.45 -9.89 -8.28
C MET A 57 0.15 -10.68 -8.13
N LEU A 58 -0.98 -10.07 -8.49
CA LEU A 58 -2.29 -10.69 -8.46
C LEU A 58 -2.69 -11.12 -9.86
N SER A 59 -3.06 -12.39 -10.02
CA SER A 59 -3.49 -12.96 -11.30
C SER A 59 -5.01 -13.13 -11.33
N ALA A 60 -5.64 -12.52 -12.32
CA ALA A 60 -7.00 -12.86 -12.74
C ALA A 60 -6.90 -13.90 -13.87
N PHE A 61 -7.29 -15.15 -13.61
CA PHE A 61 -7.11 -16.25 -14.55
C PHE A 61 -7.84 -15.99 -15.87
N GLY A 62 -7.14 -16.21 -16.98
CA GLY A 62 -7.65 -15.95 -18.33
C GLY A 62 -7.51 -14.49 -18.79
N VAL A 63 -7.10 -13.57 -17.90
CA VAL A 63 -6.95 -12.14 -18.22
C VAL A 63 -5.49 -11.69 -18.12
N GLY A 64 -4.81 -11.98 -16.99
CA GLY A 64 -3.42 -11.58 -16.79
C GLY A 64 -3.07 -11.37 -15.32
N GLU A 65 -1.96 -10.67 -15.09
CA GLU A 65 -1.40 -10.41 -13.77
C GLU A 65 -1.02 -8.93 -13.62
N VAL A 66 -1.18 -8.39 -12.41
CA VAL A 66 -0.87 -6.99 -12.09
C VAL A 66 -0.29 -6.87 -10.68
N ALA A 67 0.64 -5.93 -10.49
CA ALA A 67 1.20 -5.59 -9.19
C ALA A 67 0.19 -4.79 -8.36
N ILE A 68 -0.15 -5.28 -7.18
CA ILE A 68 -1.07 -4.62 -6.23
C ILE A 68 -0.43 -4.59 -4.85
N SER A 69 -0.31 -3.41 -4.26
CA SER A 69 0.20 -3.23 -2.91
C SER A 69 -0.63 -4.03 -1.89
N ILE A 70 0.04 -4.57 -0.88
CA ILE A 70 -0.64 -5.18 0.25
C ILE A 70 -1.20 -4.05 1.12
N SER A 71 -2.51 -4.07 1.38
CA SER A 71 -3.21 -3.06 2.18
C SER A 71 -3.59 -3.55 3.58
N GLY A 72 -3.23 -4.81 3.92
CA GLY A 72 -3.37 -5.36 5.27
C GLY A 72 -2.21 -5.00 6.18
N SER A 73 -2.40 -5.21 7.48
CA SER A 73 -1.32 -5.14 8.48
C SER A 73 -0.58 -6.48 8.55
N PRO A 74 0.75 -6.49 8.66
CA PRO A 74 1.52 -7.72 8.94
C PRO A 74 1.17 -8.33 10.30
N CYS A 75 0.68 -7.54 11.24
CA CYS A 75 0.24 -7.97 12.56
C CYS A 75 -1.13 -8.67 12.51
N ASP A 76 -1.92 -8.44 11.46
CA ASP A 76 -3.25 -9.04 11.30
C ASP A 76 -3.11 -10.55 11.03
N THR A 77 -3.78 -11.38 11.82
CA THR A 77 -3.82 -12.84 11.64
C THR A 77 -4.87 -13.30 10.64
N GLY A 78 -5.68 -12.38 10.14
CA GLY A 78 -6.76 -12.63 9.19
C GLY A 78 -6.31 -12.82 7.73
N PRO A 79 -7.28 -12.76 6.81
CA PRO A 79 -7.03 -12.89 5.38
C PRO A 79 -6.13 -11.77 4.84
N LEU A 80 -5.33 -12.10 3.84
CA LEU A 80 -4.51 -11.14 3.11
C LEU A 80 -5.38 -10.07 2.45
N ARG A 81 -5.05 -8.78 2.59
CA ARG A 81 -5.84 -7.68 2.04
C ARG A 81 -5.13 -6.99 0.88
N HIS A 82 -5.88 -6.77 -0.18
CA HIS A 82 -5.49 -5.96 -1.31
C HIS A 82 -6.61 -4.99 -1.68
N THR A 83 -6.23 -3.74 -1.99
CA THR A 83 -7.16 -2.72 -2.44
C THR A 83 -6.82 -2.34 -3.87
N VAL A 84 -7.77 -2.52 -4.76
CA VAL A 84 -7.58 -2.46 -6.21
C VAL A 84 -8.45 -1.36 -6.77
N ARG A 85 -7.87 -0.51 -7.65
CA ARG A 85 -8.61 0.45 -8.48
C ARG A 85 -8.83 -0.15 -9.86
N ASP A 86 -10.02 0.00 -10.37
CA ASP A 86 -10.41 -0.41 -11.72
C ASP A 86 -9.86 0.58 -12.77
N VAL A 87 -8.73 0.21 -13.39
CA VAL A 87 -8.03 1.06 -14.38
C VAL A 87 -7.61 0.32 -15.65
N GLY A 88 -7.81 -0.99 -15.71
CA GLY A 88 -7.42 -1.82 -16.85
C GLY A 88 -7.98 -3.23 -16.74
N ALA A 89 -7.76 -4.08 -17.76
CA ALA A 89 -8.41 -5.38 -17.87
C ALA A 89 -8.23 -6.28 -16.64
N VAL A 90 -7.01 -6.38 -16.11
CA VAL A 90 -6.71 -7.24 -14.96
C VAL A 90 -7.31 -6.66 -13.67
N SER A 91 -7.12 -5.35 -13.42
CA SER A 91 -7.69 -4.70 -12.25
C SER A 91 -9.22 -4.70 -12.29
N HIS A 92 -9.83 -4.55 -13.47
CA HIS A 92 -11.27 -4.72 -13.65
C HIS A 92 -11.73 -6.12 -13.23
N ALA A 93 -11.07 -7.17 -13.75
CA ALA A 93 -11.40 -8.55 -13.41
C ALA A 93 -11.28 -8.83 -11.90
N LEU A 94 -10.28 -8.24 -11.24
CA LEU A 94 -10.15 -8.32 -9.78
C LEU A 94 -11.26 -7.56 -9.05
N CYS A 95 -11.61 -6.35 -9.50
CA CYS A 95 -12.67 -5.53 -8.88
C CYS A 95 -14.06 -6.17 -8.97
N VAL A 96 -14.36 -6.90 -10.05
CA VAL A 96 -15.66 -7.59 -10.22
C VAL A 96 -15.70 -8.98 -9.59
N SER A 97 -14.57 -9.50 -9.08
CA SER A 97 -14.50 -10.79 -8.40
C SER A 97 -15.48 -10.87 -7.23
N GLN A 98 -16.12 -12.02 -7.09
CA GLN A 98 -17.11 -12.29 -6.03
C GLN A 98 -16.52 -13.15 -4.92
N VAL A 99 -17.16 -13.17 -3.77
CA VAL A 99 -16.83 -14.11 -2.68
C VAL A 99 -16.96 -15.53 -3.20
N GLY A 100 -15.90 -16.31 -3.02
CA GLY A 100 -15.77 -17.68 -3.54
C GLY A 100 -14.84 -17.79 -4.77
N ASP A 101 -14.65 -16.72 -5.52
CA ASP A 101 -13.74 -16.71 -6.67
C ASP A 101 -12.30 -16.97 -6.25
N VAL A 102 -11.52 -17.50 -7.19
CA VAL A 102 -10.10 -17.82 -6.97
C VAL A 102 -9.22 -16.89 -7.79
N VAL A 103 -8.23 -16.30 -7.14
CA VAL A 103 -7.20 -15.47 -7.74
C VAL A 103 -5.82 -16.06 -7.48
N GLY A 104 -4.86 -15.76 -8.34
CA GLY A 104 -3.47 -16.13 -8.11
C GLY A 104 -2.72 -15.04 -7.34
N VAL A 105 -1.83 -15.44 -6.44
CA VAL A 105 -0.98 -14.51 -5.67
C VAL A 105 0.47 -14.98 -5.75
N ARG A 106 1.37 -14.07 -6.17
CA ARG A 106 2.83 -14.26 -6.09
C ARG A 106 3.44 -13.11 -5.30
N GLY A 107 4.36 -13.40 -4.41
CA GLY A 107 5.05 -12.42 -3.59
C GLY A 107 5.33 -12.94 -2.17
N PRO A 108 5.57 -12.05 -1.19
CA PRO A 108 5.62 -10.59 -1.34
C PRO A 108 6.88 -10.14 -2.07
N PHE A 109 6.79 -9.02 -2.75
CA PHE A 109 7.89 -8.41 -3.49
C PHE A 109 8.16 -6.99 -2.99
N GLY A 110 9.39 -6.53 -3.27
CA GLY A 110 9.80 -5.16 -3.04
C GLY A 110 10.18 -4.85 -1.60
N THR A 111 10.50 -3.58 -1.41
CA THR A 111 10.91 -2.98 -0.13
C THR A 111 9.71 -2.57 0.71
N ASP A 112 9.96 -2.29 1.99
CA ASP A 112 8.95 -1.90 2.98
C ASP A 112 9.20 -0.49 3.53
N TRP A 113 8.24 0.01 4.32
CA TRP A 113 8.32 1.34 4.95
C TRP A 113 9.29 1.42 6.14
N GLY A 114 9.89 0.32 6.58
CA GLY A 114 10.79 0.27 7.73
C GLY A 114 10.11 0.60 9.05
N VAL A 115 8.81 0.31 9.19
CA VAL A 115 8.05 0.58 10.42
C VAL A 115 7.98 -0.62 11.35
N THR A 116 8.11 -1.83 10.82
CA THR A 116 7.98 -3.08 11.57
C THR A 116 9.05 -3.20 12.65
N GLY A 117 8.65 -3.36 13.89
CA GLY A 117 9.54 -3.47 15.04
C GLY A 117 10.34 -2.19 15.36
N CYS A 118 10.01 -1.06 14.72
CA CYS A 118 10.73 0.19 14.91
C CYS A 118 10.16 0.95 16.12
N ALA A 119 10.80 0.76 17.29
CA ALA A 119 10.60 1.66 18.42
C ALA A 119 11.30 3.00 18.09
N THR A 120 10.53 4.03 17.75
CA THR A 120 11.08 5.35 17.44
C THR A 120 10.40 6.44 18.27
N THR A 121 11.18 7.41 18.71
CA THR A 121 10.66 8.63 19.33
C THR A 121 10.28 9.69 18.30
N LEU A 122 10.62 9.48 17.03
CA LEU A 122 10.29 10.40 15.95
C LEU A 122 8.79 10.40 15.65
N ASP A 123 8.25 11.57 15.38
CA ASP A 123 6.92 11.68 14.79
C ASP A 123 6.89 10.96 13.44
N THR A 124 5.84 10.19 13.15
CA THR A 124 5.66 9.58 11.83
C THR A 124 4.52 10.28 11.11
N VAL A 125 4.85 10.92 9.98
CA VAL A 125 3.90 11.66 9.14
C VAL A 125 3.62 10.84 7.88
N ILE A 126 2.40 10.39 7.73
CA ILE A 126 1.94 9.54 6.61
C ILE A 126 1.06 10.40 5.72
N ILE A 127 1.43 10.55 4.44
CA ILE A 127 0.75 11.44 3.50
C ILE A 127 0.29 10.64 2.28
N ALA A 128 -1.01 10.64 2.06
CA ALA A 128 -1.62 9.83 1.00
C ALA A 128 -2.45 10.66 0.03
N GLY A 129 -2.39 10.31 -1.26
CA GLY A 129 -3.25 10.83 -2.31
C GLY A 129 -4.17 9.73 -2.87
N GLY A 130 -5.47 9.81 -2.59
CA GLY A 130 -6.45 8.83 -3.06
C GLY A 130 -6.10 7.41 -2.64
N ILE A 131 -6.07 6.46 -3.59
CA ILE A 131 -5.73 5.05 -3.32
C ILE A 131 -4.29 4.85 -2.81
N GLY A 132 -3.42 5.85 -2.90
CA GLY A 132 -2.08 5.81 -2.29
C GLY A 132 -2.11 5.57 -0.77
N LEU A 133 -3.27 5.66 -0.13
CA LEU A 133 -3.43 5.23 1.26
C LEU A 133 -3.35 3.70 1.42
N ALA A 134 -3.62 2.91 0.38
CA ALA A 134 -3.61 1.45 0.46
C ALA A 134 -2.25 0.85 0.86
N PRO A 135 -1.11 1.19 0.21
CA PRO A 135 0.21 0.70 0.64
C PRO A 135 0.68 1.26 1.98
N LEU A 136 0.09 2.35 2.45
CA LEU A 136 0.42 2.98 3.75
C LEU A 136 -0.44 2.45 4.90
N ARG A 137 -1.61 1.86 4.58
CA ARG A 137 -2.61 1.44 5.56
C ARG A 137 -2.03 0.48 6.61
N GLY A 138 -1.28 -0.55 6.19
CA GLY A 138 -0.65 -1.50 7.11
C GLY A 138 0.34 -0.81 8.07
N ALA A 139 1.12 0.17 7.57
CA ALA A 139 2.03 0.95 8.39
C ALA A 139 1.29 1.80 9.44
N VAL A 140 0.14 2.39 9.10
CA VAL A 140 -0.69 3.11 10.08
C VAL A 140 -1.17 2.17 11.18
N GLU A 141 -1.65 0.97 10.82
CA GLU A 141 -2.13 -0.03 11.78
C GLU A 141 -1.01 -0.51 12.71
N GLU A 142 0.16 -0.87 12.18
CA GLU A 142 1.33 -1.26 12.98
C GLU A 142 1.72 -0.17 13.98
N LEU A 143 1.77 1.09 13.53
CA LEU A 143 2.14 2.22 14.38
C LEU A 143 1.06 2.56 15.41
N ALA A 144 -0.22 2.41 15.07
CA ALA A 144 -1.32 2.62 15.99
C ALA A 144 -1.34 1.56 17.12
N GLU A 145 -1.06 0.32 16.79
CA GLU A 145 -0.97 -0.79 17.76
C GLU A 145 0.27 -0.68 18.66
N ALA A 146 1.40 -0.22 18.12
CA ALA A 146 2.65 -0.04 18.88
C ALA A 146 2.61 1.13 19.87
N ARG A 147 1.57 1.99 19.83
CA ARG A 147 1.41 3.14 20.75
C ARG A 147 1.26 2.67 22.18
N GLY A 148 2.21 3.05 23.01
CA GLY A 148 2.25 2.73 24.45
C GLY A 148 3.58 2.15 24.91
N SER A 149 4.40 1.65 24.00
CA SER A 149 5.70 1.08 24.37
C SER A 149 6.89 2.01 24.14
N VAL A 150 6.90 2.96 23.23
CA VAL A 150 7.78 4.11 22.99
C VAL A 150 7.49 4.60 21.56
N ALA A 151 6.58 5.51 21.36
CA ALA A 151 6.32 5.96 20.00
C ALA A 151 6.22 7.47 19.95
N GLY A 152 6.83 8.06 18.94
CA GLY A 152 6.47 9.38 18.46
C GLY A 152 4.99 9.41 18.05
N ARG A 153 4.47 10.59 17.82
CA ARG A 153 3.08 10.79 17.38
C ARG A 153 2.92 10.31 15.93
N VAL A 154 1.74 9.82 15.59
CA VAL A 154 1.39 9.38 14.23
C VAL A 154 0.39 10.35 13.63
N PHE A 155 0.73 10.89 12.46
CA PHE A 155 -0.09 11.81 11.68
C PHE A 155 -0.42 11.18 10.34
N VAL A 156 -1.68 11.19 9.94
CA VAL A 156 -2.16 10.68 8.65
C VAL A 156 -2.87 11.81 7.93
N LEU A 157 -2.28 12.26 6.83
CA LEU A 157 -2.78 13.35 5.99
C LEU A 157 -3.27 12.76 4.68
N VAL A 158 -4.57 12.85 4.40
CA VAL A 158 -5.19 12.23 3.22
C VAL A 158 -5.82 13.29 2.33
N GLY A 159 -5.40 13.30 1.07
CA GLY A 159 -6.01 14.09 0.01
C GLY A 159 -6.76 13.23 -0.98
N ALA A 160 -7.91 13.69 -1.46
CA ALA A 160 -8.66 13.09 -2.56
C ALA A 160 -9.17 14.18 -3.50
N ARG A 161 -9.58 13.83 -4.72
CA ARG A 161 -10.16 14.81 -5.65
C ARG A 161 -11.53 15.30 -5.18
N GLU A 162 -12.34 14.39 -4.64
CA GLU A 162 -13.71 14.61 -4.17
C GLU A 162 -13.99 13.75 -2.94
N PRO A 163 -14.99 14.10 -2.11
CA PRO A 163 -15.33 13.30 -0.92
C PRO A 163 -15.68 11.84 -1.23
N SER A 164 -16.32 11.58 -2.38
CA SER A 164 -16.66 10.23 -2.85
C SER A 164 -15.46 9.35 -3.19
N GLN A 165 -14.26 9.92 -3.29
CA GLN A 165 -13.01 9.24 -3.60
C GLN A 165 -12.12 9.03 -2.36
N LEU A 166 -12.60 9.38 -1.16
CA LEU A 166 -11.92 9.04 0.09
C LEU A 166 -12.10 7.55 0.38
N VAL A 167 -10.99 6.83 0.41
CA VAL A 167 -10.97 5.40 0.76
C VAL A 167 -10.77 5.21 2.26
N PHE A 168 -11.21 4.07 2.81
CA PHE A 168 -10.98 3.66 4.20
C PHE A 168 -11.55 4.61 5.24
N ASN A 169 -12.74 5.17 5.01
CA ASN A 169 -13.37 6.10 5.94
C ASN A 169 -13.56 5.50 7.35
N ASP A 170 -13.97 4.22 7.43
CA ASP A 170 -14.15 3.51 8.70
C ASP A 170 -12.80 3.30 9.42
N ASP A 171 -11.76 2.96 8.65
CA ASP A 171 -10.42 2.77 9.20
C ASP A 171 -9.86 4.11 9.74
N MET A 172 -10.08 5.21 9.03
CA MET A 172 -9.70 6.56 9.50
C MET A 172 -10.42 6.96 10.78
N ALA A 173 -11.70 6.58 10.96
CA ALA A 173 -12.43 6.80 12.20
C ALA A 173 -11.80 5.98 13.35
N LYS A 174 -11.54 4.70 13.12
CA LYS A 174 -10.87 3.81 14.07
C LYS A 174 -9.48 4.32 14.48
N TRP A 175 -8.68 4.80 13.52
CA TRP A 175 -7.35 5.35 13.83
C TRP A 175 -7.42 6.59 14.72
N ARG A 176 -8.43 7.46 14.52
CA ARG A 176 -8.66 8.60 15.42
C ARG A 176 -8.97 8.15 16.84
N GLU A 177 -9.82 7.14 17.01
CA GLU A 177 -10.14 6.54 18.31
C GLU A 177 -8.89 5.96 18.99
N GLN A 178 -7.97 5.40 18.21
CA GLN A 178 -6.67 4.91 18.66
C GLN A 178 -5.66 6.05 18.92
N GLY A 179 -6.07 7.32 18.73
CA GLY A 179 -5.27 8.51 18.99
C GLY A 179 -4.31 8.90 17.86
N VAL A 180 -4.43 8.34 16.65
CA VAL A 180 -3.73 8.83 15.46
C VAL A 180 -4.34 10.17 15.03
N SER A 181 -3.50 11.15 14.71
CA SER A 181 -3.97 12.45 14.18
C SER A 181 -4.30 12.29 12.69
N VAL A 182 -5.58 12.20 12.34
CA VAL A 182 -6.01 12.01 10.94
C VAL A 182 -6.68 13.28 10.43
N LEU A 183 -6.06 13.90 9.41
CA LEU A 183 -6.58 15.05 8.68
C LEU A 183 -6.91 14.68 7.24
N THR A 184 -8.03 15.18 6.73
CA THR A 184 -8.48 14.93 5.36
C THR A 184 -8.76 16.23 4.63
N THR A 185 -8.53 16.24 3.32
CA THR A 185 -8.89 17.34 2.42
C THR A 185 -9.33 16.79 1.06
N VAL A 186 -10.09 17.59 0.33
CA VAL A 186 -10.46 17.28 -1.05
C VAL A 186 -10.15 18.45 -1.97
N ASP A 187 -9.79 18.16 -3.22
CA ASP A 187 -9.50 19.23 -4.18
C ASP A 187 -10.78 20.02 -4.54
N ARG A 188 -11.94 19.34 -4.55
CA ARG A 188 -13.26 19.90 -4.83
C ARG A 188 -14.26 19.43 -3.81
N SER A 189 -15.04 20.38 -3.29
CA SER A 189 -16.17 20.07 -2.42
C SER A 189 -17.33 19.44 -3.19
N ALA A 190 -18.19 18.74 -2.47
CA ALA A 190 -19.48 18.24 -2.96
C ALA A 190 -20.57 18.63 -1.96
N PRO A 191 -21.87 18.59 -2.35
CA PRO A 191 -22.98 18.83 -1.43
C PRO A 191 -22.87 17.96 -0.18
N GLY A 192 -22.99 18.57 1.00
CA GLY A 192 -22.84 17.89 2.30
C GLY A 192 -21.41 17.76 2.82
N TRP A 193 -20.39 18.18 2.06
CA TRP A 193 -19.02 18.20 2.55
C TRP A 193 -18.75 19.39 3.46
N ASN A 194 -18.37 19.13 4.72
CA ASN A 194 -18.02 20.15 5.70
C ASN A 194 -16.51 20.10 6.08
N GLY A 195 -15.73 19.25 5.39
CA GLY A 195 -14.30 19.12 5.62
C GLY A 195 -13.48 20.19 4.88
N ARG A 196 -12.18 20.05 4.94
CA ARG A 196 -11.25 20.96 4.26
C ARG A 196 -11.29 20.79 2.74
N VAL A 197 -11.04 21.88 2.03
CA VAL A 197 -10.91 21.94 0.57
C VAL A 197 -9.55 22.53 0.22
N GLY A 198 -8.79 21.81 -0.61
CA GLY A 198 -7.45 22.18 -1.03
C GLY A 198 -6.57 20.94 -1.22
N LEU A 199 -5.36 21.16 -1.72
CA LEU A 199 -4.36 20.10 -1.90
C LEU A 199 -3.92 19.52 -0.54
N VAL A 200 -3.44 18.27 -0.54
CA VAL A 200 -2.96 17.61 0.70
C VAL A 200 -1.85 18.40 1.41
N THR A 201 -1.04 19.18 0.68
CA THR A 201 -0.01 20.06 1.23
C THR A 201 -0.57 21.14 2.15
N THR A 202 -1.83 21.55 1.98
CA THR A 202 -2.46 22.54 2.88
C THR A 202 -2.72 22.01 4.29
N LEU A 203 -2.61 20.68 4.48
CA LEU A 203 -2.74 20.05 5.79
C LEU A 203 -1.47 20.13 6.62
N LEU A 204 -0.31 20.33 6.00
CA LEU A 204 1.00 20.31 6.65
C LEU A 204 1.09 21.31 7.81
N ASP A 205 0.72 22.57 7.56
CA ASP A 205 0.81 23.65 8.56
C ASP A 205 -0.06 23.39 9.80
N SER A 206 -1.13 22.62 9.62
CA SER A 206 -2.10 22.34 10.69
C SER A 206 -1.92 20.97 11.35
N ALA A 207 -0.98 20.16 10.88
CA ALA A 207 -0.76 18.81 11.39
C ALA A 207 -0.11 18.81 12.78
N GLY A 208 0.83 19.75 13.04
CA GLY A 208 1.45 19.96 14.34
C GLY A 208 2.55 18.94 14.70
N PHE A 209 3.14 18.26 13.72
CA PHE A 209 4.34 17.44 13.91
C PHE A 209 5.59 18.34 14.03
N ASP A 210 6.69 17.78 14.56
CA ASP A 210 7.98 18.44 14.61
C ASP A 210 8.79 18.17 13.33
N PRO A 211 9.02 19.18 12.46
CA PRO A 211 9.77 18.99 11.21
C PRO A 211 11.21 18.51 11.40
N GLN A 212 11.83 18.84 12.55
CA GLN A 212 13.21 18.44 12.85
C GLN A 212 13.30 17.03 13.45
N HIS A 213 12.16 16.48 13.92
CA HIS A 213 12.10 15.21 14.61
C HIS A 213 11.00 14.30 14.04
N CYS A 214 10.97 14.14 12.71
CA CYS A 214 10.00 13.28 12.06
C CYS A 214 10.60 12.40 10.98
N ARG A 215 9.88 11.36 10.64
CA ARG A 215 10.00 10.64 9.37
C ARG A 215 8.70 10.77 8.58
N VAL A 216 8.80 10.80 7.27
CA VAL A 216 7.66 11.03 6.40
C VAL A 216 7.52 9.91 5.39
N LEU A 217 6.32 9.35 5.27
CA LEU A 217 5.96 8.30 4.31
C LEU A 217 4.91 8.85 3.34
N ILE A 218 5.20 8.85 2.05
CA ILE A 218 4.32 9.47 1.04
C ILE A 218 3.96 8.46 -0.04
N CYS A 219 2.67 8.36 -0.36
CA CYS A 219 2.21 7.60 -1.52
C CYS A 219 1.01 8.28 -2.19
N GLY A 220 1.02 8.29 -3.51
CA GLY A 220 -0.01 8.89 -4.34
C GLY A 220 0.53 9.30 -5.71
N PRO A 221 -0.20 10.11 -6.47
CA PRO A 221 0.26 10.60 -7.75
C PRO A 221 1.65 11.25 -7.65
N GLU A 222 2.53 10.96 -8.61
CA GLU A 222 3.93 11.42 -8.58
C GLU A 222 4.05 12.93 -8.42
N ILE A 223 3.19 13.68 -9.11
CA ILE A 223 3.13 15.14 -9.00
C ILE A 223 2.81 15.60 -7.57
N MET A 224 1.89 14.91 -6.88
CA MET A 224 1.55 15.19 -5.47
C MET A 224 2.77 14.92 -4.57
N MET A 225 3.43 13.77 -4.74
CA MET A 225 4.59 13.40 -3.92
C MET A 225 5.72 14.43 -4.06
N ARG A 226 5.99 14.91 -5.28
CA ARG A 226 7.00 15.95 -5.55
C ARG A 226 6.69 17.26 -4.83
N PHE A 227 5.46 17.77 -4.98
CA PHE A 227 5.07 19.01 -4.32
C PHE A 227 5.03 18.87 -2.80
N THR A 228 4.59 17.73 -2.29
CA THR A 228 4.57 17.44 -0.85
C THR A 228 5.99 17.40 -0.29
N ALA A 229 6.90 16.68 -0.92
CA ALA A 229 8.28 16.61 -0.47
C ALA A 229 8.98 17.99 -0.51
N ARG A 230 8.70 18.82 -1.53
CA ARG A 230 9.19 20.17 -1.60
C ARG A 230 8.66 21.02 -0.43
N ALA A 231 7.34 20.99 -0.19
CA ALA A 231 6.74 21.75 0.92
C ALA A 231 7.29 21.32 2.28
N LEU A 232 7.54 20.02 2.48
CA LEU A 232 8.20 19.50 3.69
C LEU A 232 9.64 20.02 3.85
N ASN A 233 10.42 20.03 2.78
CA ASN A 233 11.77 20.61 2.81
C ASN A 233 11.73 22.11 3.13
N ASP A 234 10.78 22.86 2.57
CA ASP A 234 10.59 24.28 2.85
C ASP A 234 10.21 24.54 4.34
N MET A 235 9.57 23.54 4.99
CA MET A 235 9.28 23.53 6.44
C MET A 235 10.49 23.08 7.29
N GLY A 236 11.58 22.63 6.68
CA GLY A 236 12.81 22.20 7.36
C GLY A 236 12.90 20.69 7.62
N VAL A 237 12.02 19.85 7.04
CA VAL A 237 12.18 18.39 7.09
C VAL A 237 13.36 17.98 6.22
N ASP A 238 14.28 17.17 6.76
CA ASP A 238 15.39 16.63 5.99
C ASP A 238 14.89 15.66 4.93
N SER A 239 15.37 15.83 3.69
CA SER A 239 15.03 14.96 2.57
C SER A 239 15.32 13.48 2.84
N SER A 240 16.35 13.16 3.64
CA SER A 240 16.70 11.80 4.02
C SER A 240 15.67 11.14 4.96
N SER A 241 14.82 11.94 5.60
CA SER A 241 13.71 11.48 6.43
C SER A 241 12.41 11.22 5.63
N ILE A 242 12.42 11.50 4.31
CA ILE A 242 11.25 11.35 3.44
C ILE A 242 11.39 10.08 2.61
N TRP A 243 10.35 9.25 2.63
CA TRP A 243 10.23 8.01 1.87
C TRP A 243 9.00 8.09 0.97
N VAL A 244 9.12 7.58 -0.25
CA VAL A 244 8.04 7.57 -1.24
C VAL A 244 7.83 6.17 -1.80
N SER A 245 6.59 5.82 -2.13
CA SER A 245 6.28 4.60 -2.87
C SER A 245 6.03 4.95 -4.32
N LEU A 246 6.82 4.36 -5.22
CA LEU A 246 6.78 4.60 -6.65
C LEU A 246 6.11 3.45 -7.40
N GLU A 247 5.37 3.80 -8.45
CA GLU A 247 4.71 2.84 -9.32
C GLU A 247 5.38 2.81 -10.69
N ARG A 248 5.53 1.61 -11.25
CA ARG A 248 5.94 1.35 -12.65
C ARG A 248 5.27 0.06 -13.10
N ASN A 249 5.26 -0.17 -14.41
CA ASN A 249 4.74 -1.39 -14.98
C ASN A 249 5.59 -2.60 -14.55
N MET A 250 5.12 -3.37 -13.59
CA MET A 250 5.82 -4.54 -13.07
C MET A 250 5.23 -5.80 -13.69
N GLN A 251 6.09 -6.71 -14.18
CA GLN A 251 5.67 -7.96 -14.80
C GLN A 251 6.21 -9.19 -14.06
N CYS A 252 7.54 -9.32 -13.90
CA CYS A 252 8.09 -10.52 -13.26
C CYS A 252 8.03 -10.49 -11.72
N GLY A 253 8.12 -9.32 -11.10
CA GLY A 253 8.26 -9.16 -9.65
C GLY A 253 9.65 -9.48 -9.09
N LEU A 254 10.60 -9.97 -9.92
CA LEU A 254 11.85 -10.60 -9.52
C LEU A 254 13.12 -9.83 -9.95
N GLY A 255 12.96 -8.67 -10.57
CA GLY A 255 14.10 -7.90 -11.10
C GLY A 255 14.71 -8.47 -12.37
N TRP A 256 14.02 -9.34 -13.12
CA TRP A 256 14.58 -10.02 -14.29
C TRP A 256 14.21 -9.35 -15.62
N CYS A 257 12.99 -8.87 -15.77
CA CYS A 257 12.48 -8.43 -17.07
C CYS A 257 12.80 -6.97 -17.43
N GLY A 258 13.17 -6.14 -16.46
CA GLY A 258 13.50 -4.72 -16.70
C GLY A 258 12.30 -3.77 -16.83
N HIS A 259 11.05 -4.25 -16.93
CA HIS A 259 9.87 -3.39 -17.15
C HIS A 259 9.63 -2.35 -16.04
N CYS A 260 10.04 -2.64 -14.81
CA CYS A 260 9.90 -1.73 -13.69
C CYS A 260 11.13 -0.85 -13.47
N GLN A 261 12.03 -0.76 -14.46
CA GLN A 261 13.27 0.00 -14.32
C GLN A 261 13.01 1.51 -14.21
N LEU A 262 13.63 2.12 -13.21
CA LEU A 262 13.67 3.56 -13.00
C LEU A 262 15.11 3.99 -12.76
N GLY A 263 15.80 4.43 -13.82
CA GLY A 263 17.24 4.65 -13.77
C GLY A 263 18.00 3.36 -13.37
N PRO A 264 18.79 3.35 -12.29
CA PRO A 264 19.49 2.15 -11.84
C PRO A 264 18.62 1.19 -11.03
N LEU A 265 17.39 1.59 -10.65
CA LEU A 265 16.52 0.81 -9.79
C LEU A 265 15.61 -0.11 -10.61
N LEU A 266 15.41 -1.33 -10.11
CA LEU A 266 14.33 -2.21 -10.50
C LEU A 266 13.27 -2.20 -9.39
N LEU A 267 12.20 -1.43 -9.55
CA LEU A 267 11.25 -1.13 -8.46
C LEU A 267 10.58 -2.36 -7.86
N CYS A 268 10.51 -3.47 -8.57
CA CYS A 268 10.01 -4.73 -7.99
C CYS A 268 10.97 -5.39 -7.00
N ARG A 269 12.23 -4.92 -6.93
CA ARG A 269 13.28 -5.44 -6.03
C ARG A 269 13.84 -4.34 -5.13
N ASP A 270 14.21 -3.19 -5.73
CA ASP A 270 14.90 -2.08 -5.07
C ASP A 270 13.92 -1.01 -4.55
N GLY A 271 12.61 -1.17 -4.84
CA GLY A 271 11.45 -0.41 -4.42
C GLY A 271 10.29 -1.35 -4.06
N PRO A 272 9.03 -0.93 -4.07
CA PRO A 272 8.52 0.38 -4.50
C PRO A 272 8.85 1.52 -3.52
N VAL A 273 9.12 1.22 -2.26
CA VAL A 273 9.45 2.20 -1.22
C VAL A 273 10.93 2.56 -1.32
N VAL A 274 11.20 3.83 -1.59
CA VAL A 274 12.56 4.36 -1.73
C VAL A 274 12.72 5.68 -1.00
N GLY A 275 13.93 6.01 -0.55
CA GLY A 275 14.24 7.32 0.01
C GLY A 275 14.06 8.43 -1.04
N TYR A 276 13.46 9.56 -0.65
CA TYR A 276 13.18 10.67 -1.55
C TYR A 276 14.43 11.24 -2.26
N PRO A 277 15.61 11.35 -1.65
CA PRO A 277 16.81 11.79 -2.36
C PRO A 277 17.13 10.94 -3.59
N GLN A 278 16.90 9.63 -3.52
CA GLN A 278 17.11 8.71 -4.64
C GLN A 278 15.98 8.78 -5.67
N ALA A 279 14.74 8.96 -5.23
CA ALA A 279 13.56 9.08 -6.07
C ALA A 279 13.54 10.40 -6.84
N SER A 280 13.86 11.53 -6.17
CA SER A 280 13.69 12.90 -6.69
C SER A 280 14.43 13.16 -7.99
N VAL A 281 15.61 12.57 -8.15
CA VAL A 281 16.42 12.68 -9.38
C VAL A 281 15.66 12.12 -10.59
N ARG A 282 14.85 11.07 -10.37
CA ARG A 282 14.13 10.34 -11.43
C ARG A 282 12.72 10.82 -11.66
N MET A 283 12.04 11.25 -10.60
CA MET A 283 10.70 11.84 -10.68
C MET A 283 10.68 13.15 -11.49
N ASN A 284 11.83 13.77 -11.74
CA ASN A 284 11.96 14.98 -12.56
C ASN A 284 12.25 14.66 -14.05
N GLU A 285 12.59 13.43 -14.39
CA GLU A 285 12.80 13.00 -15.76
C GLU A 285 11.43 12.72 -16.42
N ARG A 286 11.16 13.37 -17.56
CA ARG A 286 9.98 13.03 -18.35
C ARG A 286 10.14 11.60 -18.89
N GLU A 287 9.12 10.78 -18.74
CA GLU A 287 9.05 9.49 -19.43
C GLU A 287 9.19 9.75 -20.94
N ARG A 288 10.13 9.03 -21.57
CA ARG A 288 10.34 9.07 -23.03
C ARG A 288 9.48 8.03 -23.71
#